data_413b2ee0a33e4f23dfd709b2dd2cc5a8
#
_entry.id   413b2ee0a33e4f23dfd709b2dd2cc5a8
#
_cell.length_a   1.000
_cell.length_b   1.000
_cell.length_c   1.000
_cell.angle_alpha   90.00
_cell.angle_beta   90.00
_cell.angle_gamma   90.00
#
_symmetry.space_group_name_H-M   'P 1'
#
loop_
_entity.id
_entity.type
_entity.pdbx_description
1 polymer ?
#
loop_
_entity_poly.entity_id
_entity_poly.type
_entity_poly.pdbx_seq_one_letter_code
_entity_poly.pdbx_strand_id
1 'polypeptide(L)'
;MKKESRTVIFDNELNIEAYSFKGVMQKFPNHFHKHFVIGFIEKGERKLSCLNKEYIVGSGDITIFNPYDVHTCEQINELPLDYRCLNVSEEIMEKNIINITEIKEKINFSPTVITNLYLSSLIKELHSLITKKSREFRKEEIFILILEYLVKYHSIPFENNYSVKQSENIKRVCEFLEKNFDKNISLDTLTSLTDFSKYHLLRSFTKETGITPYGYLETVRIEKAKNFLEKGVSPAETAFLTGFSDQSHFSNFFKKFIGLTPKQYQNIFINKNKSLEETNE
;
A
#
# COMPACT_ATOMS: atom_id res chain seq x y z
N MET A 1 -28.64 7.09 -0.05
CA MET A 1 -27.31 6.42 -0.03
C MET A 1 -26.31 7.42 0.54
N LYS A 2 -25.50 7.04 1.55
CA LYS A 2 -24.42 7.91 2.03
C LYS A 2 -23.39 8.05 0.90
N LYS A 3 -22.98 9.29 0.61
CA LYS A 3 -22.02 9.61 -0.42
C LYS A 3 -20.66 8.97 -0.06
N GLU A 4 -20.04 8.25 -1.00
CA GLU A 4 -18.69 7.72 -0.84
C GLU A 4 -17.72 8.84 -0.48
N SER A 5 -16.88 8.62 0.51
CA SER A 5 -15.83 9.56 0.89
C SER A 5 -14.51 8.82 1.14
N ARG A 6 -13.43 9.45 0.74
CA ARG A 6 -12.06 8.95 0.91
C ARG A 6 -11.19 10.11 1.37
N THR A 7 -10.47 9.90 2.44
CA THR A 7 -9.55 10.91 2.99
C THR A 7 -8.23 10.26 3.35
N VAL A 8 -7.16 11.03 3.23
CA VAL A 8 -5.82 10.65 3.68
C VAL A 8 -5.26 11.82 4.48
N ILE A 9 -4.62 11.51 5.59
CA ILE A 9 -3.91 12.48 6.42
C ILE A 9 -2.50 11.92 6.63
N PHE A 10 -1.49 12.77 6.40
CA PHE A 10 -0.12 12.45 6.76
C PHE A 10 0.18 12.99 8.16
N ASP A 11 0.65 12.14 9.06
CA ASP A 11 1.13 12.52 10.38
C ASP A 11 2.63 12.78 10.34
N ASN A 12 3.03 14.03 10.61
CA ASN A 12 4.43 14.47 10.52
C ASN A 12 5.31 13.96 11.67
N GLU A 13 4.71 13.62 12.82
CA GLU A 13 5.46 13.15 13.99
C GLU A 13 5.81 11.67 13.82
N LEU A 14 4.85 10.86 13.39
CA LEU A 14 5.05 9.42 13.16
C LEU A 14 5.56 9.10 11.75
N ASN A 15 5.48 10.05 10.81
CA ASN A 15 5.78 9.85 9.39
C ASN A 15 4.98 8.71 8.74
N ILE A 16 3.68 8.64 9.03
CA ILE A 16 2.75 7.66 8.49
C ILE A 16 1.53 8.31 7.85
N GLU A 17 0.92 7.60 6.90
CA GLU A 17 -0.35 8.00 6.29
C GLU A 17 -1.52 7.29 6.97
N ALA A 18 -2.58 8.01 7.29
CA ALA A 18 -3.84 7.46 7.79
C ALA A 18 -4.94 7.63 6.73
N TYR A 19 -5.44 6.52 6.21
CA TYR A 19 -6.52 6.47 5.22
C TYR A 19 -7.85 6.20 5.90
N SER A 20 -8.90 6.86 5.42
CA SER A 20 -10.29 6.59 5.80
C SER A 20 -11.15 6.48 4.56
N PHE A 21 -11.71 5.32 4.33
CA PHE A 21 -12.67 5.04 3.26
C PHE A 21 -14.05 4.78 3.87
N LYS A 22 -15.07 5.48 3.39
CA LYS A 22 -16.44 5.30 3.83
C LYS A 22 -17.38 5.15 2.65
N GLY A 23 -18.24 4.15 2.69
CA GLY A 23 -19.24 3.90 1.66
C GLY A 23 -18.67 3.39 0.36
N VAL A 24 -17.47 2.76 0.36
CA VAL A 24 -16.80 2.32 -0.86
C VAL A 24 -17.45 1.05 -1.42
N MET A 25 -17.85 1.14 -2.69
CA MET A 25 -18.42 0.01 -3.45
C MET A 25 -17.43 -0.59 -4.45
N GLN A 26 -16.35 0.14 -4.74
CA GLN A 26 -15.37 -0.23 -5.75
C GLN A 26 -14.61 -1.51 -5.36
N LYS A 27 -14.38 -2.38 -6.35
CA LYS A 27 -13.38 -3.45 -6.29
C LYS A 27 -11.97 -2.86 -6.36
N PHE A 28 -11.07 -3.33 -5.52
CA PHE A 28 -9.65 -3.06 -5.64
C PHE A 28 -9.00 -4.19 -6.46
N PRO A 29 -8.39 -3.88 -7.62
CA PRO A 29 -7.75 -4.89 -8.45
C PRO A 29 -6.51 -5.49 -7.79
N ASN A 30 -5.93 -6.53 -8.37
CA ASN A 30 -4.64 -7.05 -7.92
C ASN A 30 -3.58 -5.96 -7.99
N HIS A 31 -2.94 -5.70 -6.85
CA HIS A 31 -1.86 -4.74 -6.68
C HIS A 31 -1.05 -5.08 -5.44
N PHE A 32 0.06 -4.39 -5.26
CA PHE A 32 0.88 -4.43 -4.04
C PHE A 32 1.25 -3.00 -3.61
N HIS A 33 1.77 -2.87 -2.42
CA HIS A 33 2.35 -1.64 -1.90
C HIS A 33 3.83 -1.84 -1.57
N LYS A 34 4.64 -0.77 -1.59
CA LYS A 34 6.03 -0.78 -1.11
C LYS A 34 6.15 -0.37 0.36
N HIS A 35 5.07 -0.43 1.10
CA HIS A 35 4.96 -0.08 2.50
C HIS A 35 4.05 -1.08 3.22
N PHE A 36 4.14 -1.14 4.53
CA PHE A 36 3.21 -1.92 5.34
C PHE A 36 1.86 -1.23 5.38
N VAL A 37 0.79 -2.02 5.29
CA VAL A 37 -0.58 -1.54 5.48
C VAL A 37 -1.18 -2.26 6.69
N ILE A 38 -1.58 -1.49 7.70
CA ILE A 38 -2.29 -2.01 8.87
C ILE A 38 -3.71 -1.48 8.79
N GLY A 39 -4.64 -2.32 8.35
CA GLY A 39 -6.01 -1.97 8.06
C GLY A 39 -7.00 -2.48 9.09
N PHE A 40 -8.14 -1.78 9.21
CA PHE A 40 -9.24 -2.16 10.07
C PHE A 40 -10.58 -1.97 9.35
N ILE A 41 -11.41 -3.01 9.34
CA ILE A 41 -12.75 -2.96 8.74
C ILE A 41 -13.74 -2.49 9.79
N GLU A 42 -14.36 -1.32 9.56
CA GLU A 42 -15.39 -0.79 10.44
C GLU A 42 -16.77 -1.35 10.10
N LYS A 43 -17.04 -1.53 8.80
CA LYS A 43 -18.33 -1.97 8.30
C LYS A 43 -18.22 -2.59 6.91
N GLY A 44 -19.13 -3.52 6.62
CA GLY A 44 -19.19 -4.22 5.34
C GLY A 44 -18.38 -5.50 5.37
N GLU A 45 -18.50 -6.28 4.30
CA GLU A 45 -17.80 -7.54 4.10
C GLU A 45 -17.12 -7.55 2.74
N ARG A 46 -15.98 -8.20 2.65
CA ARG A 46 -15.20 -8.32 1.42
C ARG A 46 -14.58 -9.70 1.30
N LYS A 47 -14.44 -10.14 0.07
CA LYS A 47 -13.56 -11.24 -0.29
C LYS A 47 -12.18 -10.63 -0.55
N LEU A 48 -11.25 -10.95 0.33
CA LEU A 48 -9.85 -10.58 0.23
C LEU A 48 -9.07 -11.78 -0.32
N SER A 49 -8.30 -11.58 -1.37
CA SER A 49 -7.30 -12.55 -1.82
C SER A 49 -5.91 -11.94 -1.61
N CYS A 50 -5.04 -12.67 -0.92
CA CYS A 50 -3.66 -12.25 -0.65
C CYS A 50 -2.75 -13.49 -0.67
N LEU A 51 -1.65 -13.43 -1.42
CA LEU A 51 -0.66 -14.50 -1.54
C LEU A 51 -1.31 -15.87 -1.86
N ASN A 52 -2.26 -15.89 -2.79
CA ASN A 52 -3.04 -17.08 -3.21
C ASN A 52 -3.91 -17.70 -2.10
N LYS A 53 -4.15 -16.98 -1.00
CA LYS A 53 -5.13 -17.36 0.02
C LYS A 53 -6.34 -16.45 -0.07
N GLU A 54 -7.51 -17.00 0.18
CA GLU A 54 -8.77 -16.26 0.19
C GLU A 54 -9.31 -16.14 1.62
N TYR A 55 -9.83 -14.98 1.94
CA TYR A 55 -10.41 -14.64 3.22
C TYR A 55 -11.75 -13.94 3.00
N ILE A 56 -12.72 -14.23 3.87
CA ILE A 56 -13.89 -13.37 4.04
C ILE A 56 -13.59 -12.48 5.23
N VAL A 57 -13.52 -11.19 5.00
CA VAL A 57 -13.19 -10.20 6.02
C VAL A 57 -14.38 -9.29 6.27
N GLY A 58 -14.62 -8.95 7.53
CA GLY A 58 -15.78 -8.17 7.95
C GLY A 58 -15.47 -7.21 9.10
N SER A 59 -16.53 -6.62 9.67
CA SER A 59 -16.41 -5.67 10.77
C SER A 59 -15.66 -6.26 11.96
N GLY A 60 -14.61 -5.59 12.40
CA GLY A 60 -13.75 -6.01 13.51
C GLY A 60 -12.42 -6.64 13.06
N ASP A 61 -12.33 -7.07 11.81
CA ASP A 61 -11.11 -7.68 11.29
C ASP A 61 -10.04 -6.62 10.99
N ILE A 62 -8.81 -7.01 11.26
CA ILE A 62 -7.59 -6.28 10.95
C ILE A 62 -6.91 -6.97 9.78
N THR A 63 -6.51 -6.20 8.78
CA THR A 63 -5.74 -6.70 7.65
C THR A 63 -4.31 -6.18 7.72
N ILE A 64 -3.33 -7.05 7.51
CA ILE A 64 -1.93 -6.65 7.44
C ILE A 64 -1.36 -7.10 6.11
N PHE A 65 -0.84 -6.13 5.35
CA PHE A 65 -0.08 -6.40 4.13
C PHE A 65 1.36 -5.96 4.35
N ASN A 66 2.28 -6.88 4.14
CA ASN A 66 3.69 -6.56 4.06
C ASN A 66 4.00 -5.88 2.72
N PRO A 67 5.13 -5.18 2.60
CA PRO A 67 5.59 -4.70 1.30
C PRO A 67 5.60 -5.83 0.27
N TYR A 68 5.10 -5.53 -0.92
CA TYR A 68 4.98 -6.44 -2.07
C TYR A 68 3.95 -7.59 -1.92
N ASP A 69 3.19 -7.68 -0.84
CA ASP A 69 2.08 -8.64 -0.77
C ASP A 69 1.02 -8.31 -1.82
N VAL A 70 0.93 -9.12 -2.86
CA VAL A 70 -0.09 -8.95 -3.91
C VAL A 70 -1.44 -9.34 -3.37
N HIS A 71 -2.39 -8.42 -3.43
CA HIS A 71 -3.74 -8.61 -2.93
C HIS A 71 -4.80 -7.96 -3.80
N THR A 72 -6.03 -8.44 -3.66
CA THR A 72 -7.24 -7.87 -4.24
C THR A 72 -8.37 -7.92 -3.24
N CYS A 73 -9.29 -6.97 -3.33
CA CYS A 73 -10.44 -6.90 -2.43
C CYS A 73 -11.71 -6.74 -3.26
N GLU A 74 -12.62 -7.69 -3.14
CA GLU A 74 -13.85 -7.76 -3.90
C GLU A 74 -15.07 -7.67 -2.99
N GLN A 75 -16.13 -7.11 -3.52
CA GLN A 75 -17.42 -7.07 -2.86
C GLN A 75 -18.07 -8.46 -2.89
N ILE A 76 -18.63 -8.91 -1.76
CA ILE A 76 -19.38 -10.17 -1.68
C ILE A 76 -20.88 -9.90 -1.84
N ASN A 77 -21.33 -8.82 -1.26
CA ASN A 77 -22.72 -8.38 -1.25
C ASN A 77 -22.77 -6.90 -1.65
N GLU A 78 -23.96 -6.35 -1.85
CA GLU A 78 -24.12 -4.94 -2.23
C GLU A 78 -23.91 -3.97 -1.06
N LEU A 79 -23.20 -4.37 -0.01
CA LEU A 79 -22.92 -3.54 1.15
C LEU A 79 -21.65 -2.71 0.94
N PRO A 80 -21.69 -1.42 1.28
CA PRO A 80 -20.53 -0.57 1.22
C PRO A 80 -19.49 -0.93 2.29
N LEU A 81 -18.21 -0.72 1.95
CA LEU A 81 -17.09 -0.87 2.87
C LEU A 81 -16.79 0.45 3.57
N ASP A 82 -16.71 0.41 4.90
CA ASP A 82 -16.04 1.43 5.70
C ASP A 82 -14.74 0.83 6.23
N TYR A 83 -13.61 1.43 5.85
CA TYR A 83 -12.27 0.89 6.09
C TYR A 83 -11.30 2.00 6.49
N ARG A 84 -10.47 1.74 7.46
CA ARG A 84 -9.35 2.61 7.86
C ARG A 84 -8.05 1.84 7.76
N CYS A 85 -6.98 2.52 7.37
CA CYS A 85 -5.67 1.92 7.45
C CYS A 85 -4.57 2.95 7.74
N LEU A 86 -3.46 2.42 8.23
CA LEU A 86 -2.20 3.12 8.43
C LEU A 86 -1.20 2.55 7.44
N ASN A 87 -0.58 3.43 6.66
CA ASN A 87 0.51 3.07 5.77
C ASN A 87 1.83 3.48 6.42
N VAL A 88 2.70 2.52 6.62
CA VAL A 88 3.99 2.68 7.29
C VAL A 88 5.09 2.26 6.34
N SER A 89 6.02 3.18 6.01
CA SER A 89 7.15 2.84 5.14
C SER A 89 8.05 1.78 5.77
N GLU A 90 8.79 1.03 4.94
CA GLU A 90 9.77 0.05 5.43
C GLU A 90 10.77 0.69 6.39
N GLU A 91 11.28 1.89 6.05
CA GLU A 91 12.23 2.61 6.88
C GLU A 91 11.68 2.93 8.28
N ILE A 92 10.45 3.46 8.36
CA ILE A 92 9.80 3.78 9.64
C ILE A 92 9.50 2.52 10.44
N MET A 93 9.06 1.44 9.77
CA MET A 93 8.79 0.16 10.41
C MET A 93 10.08 -0.43 11.00
N GLU A 94 11.14 -0.56 10.22
CA GLU A 94 12.43 -1.11 10.64
C GLU A 94 13.02 -0.30 11.82
N LYS A 95 13.04 1.03 11.71
CA LYS A 95 13.53 1.90 12.78
C LYS A 95 12.81 1.65 14.11
N ASN A 96 11.48 1.57 14.08
CA ASN A 96 10.71 1.36 15.32
C ASN A 96 10.86 -0.06 15.85
N ILE A 97 10.92 -1.08 14.99
CA ILE A 97 11.14 -2.47 15.42
C ILE A 97 12.51 -2.62 16.10
N ILE A 98 13.56 -2.06 15.53
CA ILE A 98 14.90 -2.06 16.15
C ILE A 98 14.87 -1.42 17.54
N ASN A 99 14.18 -0.28 17.69
CA ASN A 99 14.08 0.42 18.97
C ASN A 99 13.29 -0.37 20.04
N ILE A 100 12.29 -1.16 19.61
CA ILE A 100 11.44 -1.94 20.51
C ILE A 100 12.09 -3.27 20.92
N THR A 101 12.81 -3.93 19.99
CA THR A 101 13.19 -5.35 20.14
C THR A 101 14.69 -5.60 20.07
N GLU A 102 15.49 -4.61 19.66
CA GLU A 102 16.91 -4.74 19.28
C GLU A 102 17.15 -5.71 18.08
N ILE A 103 16.08 -6.26 17.47
CA ILE A 103 16.16 -7.11 16.27
C ILE A 103 16.54 -6.24 15.08
N LYS A 104 17.66 -6.54 14.43
CA LYS A 104 18.15 -5.81 13.25
C LYS A 104 17.74 -6.47 11.94
N GLU A 105 17.26 -7.69 12.00
CA GLU A 105 16.78 -8.41 10.83
C GLU A 105 15.41 -7.88 10.41
N LYS A 106 15.19 -7.84 9.09
CA LYS A 106 13.87 -7.53 8.55
C LYS A 106 12.88 -8.60 8.99
N ILE A 107 11.67 -8.18 9.32
CA ILE A 107 10.57 -9.09 9.65
C ILE A 107 9.36 -8.81 8.78
N ASN A 108 8.54 -9.82 8.60
CA ASN A 108 7.20 -9.73 8.04
C ASN A 108 6.17 -10.06 9.11
N PHE A 109 4.90 -9.83 8.80
CA PHE A 109 3.79 -10.16 9.68
C PHE A 109 2.88 -11.21 9.05
N SER A 110 2.39 -12.13 9.89
CA SER A 110 1.44 -13.20 9.51
C SER A 110 0.55 -13.54 10.70
N PRO A 111 -0.72 -13.92 10.48
CA PRO A 111 -1.42 -14.01 9.19
C PRO A 111 -1.85 -12.63 8.64
N THR A 112 -2.27 -12.61 7.37
CA THR A 112 -2.80 -11.41 6.70
C THR A 112 -4.05 -10.84 7.38
N VAL A 113 -4.86 -11.68 8.01
CA VAL A 113 -6.10 -11.29 8.70
C VAL A 113 -6.01 -11.69 10.17
N ILE A 114 -6.29 -10.74 11.05
CA ILE A 114 -6.26 -10.90 12.50
C ILE A 114 -7.59 -10.39 13.06
N THR A 115 -8.20 -11.17 13.95
CA THR A 115 -9.36 -10.74 14.74
C THR A 115 -8.92 -10.58 16.19
N ASN A 116 -8.73 -9.34 16.64
CA ASN A 116 -8.30 -9.04 18.00
C ASN A 116 -8.85 -7.70 18.48
N LEU A 117 -9.63 -7.71 19.56
CA LEU A 117 -10.30 -6.52 20.08
C LEU A 117 -9.32 -5.48 20.66
N TYR A 118 -8.25 -5.92 21.31
CA TYR A 118 -7.26 -5.01 21.87
C TYR A 118 -6.51 -4.28 20.76
N LEU A 119 -5.94 -5.02 19.80
CA LEU A 119 -5.23 -4.43 18.68
C LEU A 119 -6.13 -3.51 17.85
N SER A 120 -7.37 -3.91 17.59
CA SER A 120 -8.33 -3.08 16.86
C SER A 120 -8.67 -1.77 17.59
N SER A 121 -8.74 -1.80 18.94
CA SER A 121 -8.96 -0.57 19.73
C SER A 121 -7.80 0.40 19.63
N LEU A 122 -6.55 -0.10 19.68
CA LEU A 122 -5.35 0.72 19.50
C LEU A 122 -5.28 1.34 18.10
N ILE A 123 -5.55 0.57 17.05
CA ILE A 123 -5.55 1.07 15.66
C ILE A 123 -6.61 2.17 15.49
N LYS A 124 -7.81 1.97 16.02
CA LYS A 124 -8.90 2.98 15.97
C LYS A 124 -8.51 4.26 16.71
N GLU A 125 -7.94 4.13 17.91
CA GLU A 125 -7.53 5.28 18.72
C GLU A 125 -6.43 6.07 18.01
N LEU A 126 -5.36 5.41 17.55
CA LEU A 126 -4.28 6.04 16.79
C LEU A 126 -4.81 6.77 15.56
N HIS A 127 -5.61 6.09 14.74
CA HIS A 127 -6.21 6.69 13.55
C HIS A 127 -7.07 7.92 13.90
N SER A 128 -7.81 7.89 15.02
CA SER A 128 -8.63 9.03 15.49
C SER A 128 -7.75 10.21 15.92
N LEU A 129 -6.65 9.97 16.64
CA LEU A 129 -5.73 11.02 17.06
C LEU A 129 -5.03 11.68 15.86
N ILE A 130 -4.59 10.89 14.88
CA ILE A 130 -4.03 11.42 13.63
C ILE A 130 -5.07 12.25 12.88
N THR A 131 -6.28 11.74 12.73
CA THR A 131 -7.36 12.44 12.01
C THR A 131 -7.73 13.77 12.67
N LYS A 132 -7.67 13.84 14.00
CA LYS A 132 -7.91 15.05 14.78
C LYS A 132 -6.69 15.97 14.85
N LYS A 133 -5.56 15.57 14.24
CA LYS A 133 -4.28 16.29 14.32
C LYS A 133 -3.82 16.56 15.75
N SER A 134 -4.04 15.59 16.65
CA SER A 134 -3.55 15.69 18.02
C SER A 134 -2.03 15.80 18.04
N ARG A 135 -1.49 16.64 18.93
CA ARG A 135 -0.05 16.81 19.16
C ARG A 135 0.43 16.10 20.45
N GLU A 136 -0.41 15.23 21.00
CA GLU A 136 -0.10 14.51 22.22
C GLU A 136 0.87 13.35 21.94
N PHE A 137 1.85 13.14 22.81
CA PHE A 137 2.76 11.98 22.76
C PHE A 137 2.01 10.64 22.81
N ARG A 138 0.72 10.66 23.15
CA ARG A 138 -0.17 9.50 23.13
C ARG A 138 -0.20 8.79 21.76
N LYS A 139 -0.03 9.52 20.65
CA LYS A 139 0.08 8.91 19.31
C LYS A 139 1.28 7.97 19.20
N GLU A 140 2.44 8.45 19.68
CA GLU A 140 3.69 7.68 19.66
C GLU A 140 3.57 6.46 20.55
N GLU A 141 3.06 6.63 21.77
CA GLU A 141 2.81 5.53 22.71
C GLU A 141 1.93 4.44 22.09
N ILE A 142 0.78 4.80 21.50
CA ILE A 142 -0.13 3.82 20.88
C ILE A 142 0.53 3.15 19.68
N PHE A 143 1.29 3.90 18.87
CA PHE A 143 1.98 3.33 17.72
C PHE A 143 3.00 2.27 18.16
N ILE A 144 3.79 2.55 19.21
CA ILE A 144 4.71 1.59 19.81
C ILE A 144 3.96 0.35 20.31
N LEU A 145 2.86 0.52 21.04
CA LEU A 145 2.05 -0.62 21.54
C LEU A 145 1.50 -1.50 20.41
N ILE A 146 1.08 -0.90 19.29
CA ILE A 146 0.66 -1.66 18.10
C ILE A 146 1.82 -2.49 17.57
N LEU A 147 2.99 -1.88 17.41
CA LEU A 147 4.17 -2.56 16.88
C LEU A 147 4.67 -3.65 17.82
N GLU A 148 4.75 -3.40 19.14
CA GLU A 148 5.09 -4.42 20.14
C GLU A 148 4.17 -5.63 20.05
N TYR A 149 2.85 -5.38 19.95
CA TYR A 149 1.88 -6.46 19.82
C TYR A 149 2.11 -7.27 18.53
N LEU A 150 2.28 -6.60 17.41
CA LEU A 150 2.50 -7.25 16.11
C LEU A 150 3.81 -8.04 16.10
N VAL A 151 4.89 -7.48 16.63
CA VAL A 151 6.18 -8.17 16.70
C VAL A 151 6.08 -9.39 17.60
N LYS A 152 5.48 -9.25 18.77
CA LYS A 152 5.39 -10.35 19.75
C LYS A 152 4.56 -11.54 19.28
N TYR A 153 3.45 -11.29 18.59
CA TYR A 153 2.46 -12.33 18.31
C TYR A 153 2.32 -12.69 16.83
N HIS A 154 2.83 -11.84 15.93
CA HIS A 154 2.57 -11.96 14.50
C HIS A 154 3.80 -11.80 13.62
N SER A 155 4.99 -11.55 14.21
CA SER A 155 6.21 -11.48 13.41
C SER A 155 6.64 -12.86 12.92
N ILE A 156 7.11 -12.89 11.70
CA ILE A 156 7.80 -14.02 11.09
C ILE A 156 9.12 -13.51 10.48
N PRO A 157 10.15 -14.38 10.38
CA PRO A 157 11.36 -14.00 9.68
C PRO A 157 11.02 -13.42 8.30
N PHE A 158 11.77 -12.40 7.90
CA PHE A 158 11.65 -11.87 6.56
C PHE A 158 12.07 -12.96 5.58
N GLU A 159 11.10 -13.74 5.15
CA GLU A 159 11.27 -14.49 3.92
C GLU A 159 10.98 -13.49 2.80
N ASN A 160 11.97 -13.19 2.01
CA ASN A 160 11.75 -12.48 0.76
C ASN A 160 10.92 -13.41 -0.13
N ASN A 161 9.61 -13.47 0.16
CA ASN A 161 8.65 -14.34 -0.52
C ASN A 161 8.63 -14.06 -2.04
N TYR A 162 9.13 -12.89 -2.44
CA TYR A 162 9.38 -12.53 -3.82
C TYR A 162 10.67 -13.13 -4.38
N SER A 163 11.72 -13.32 -3.57
CA SER A 163 13.01 -13.81 -4.07
C SER A 163 13.24 -15.31 -3.93
N VAL A 164 12.62 -15.96 -2.93
CA VAL A 164 12.86 -17.40 -2.66
C VAL A 164 12.02 -18.30 -3.57
N LYS A 165 10.89 -17.79 -4.12
CA LYS A 165 10.02 -18.57 -5.03
C LYS A 165 10.07 -18.10 -6.49
N GLN A 166 10.72 -16.98 -6.76
CA GLN A 166 10.84 -16.48 -8.13
C GLN A 166 12.04 -17.14 -8.82
N SER A 167 11.78 -17.66 -10.02
CA SER A 167 12.85 -18.06 -10.91
C SER A 167 13.71 -16.84 -11.28
N GLU A 168 14.98 -17.04 -11.54
CA GLU A 168 15.91 -15.98 -11.94
C GLU A 168 15.39 -15.17 -13.14
N ASN A 169 14.69 -15.83 -14.06
CA ASN A 169 14.04 -15.17 -15.19
C ASN A 169 12.97 -14.18 -14.77
N ILE A 170 12.09 -14.56 -13.83
CA ILE A 170 11.02 -13.67 -13.37
C ILE A 170 11.60 -12.52 -12.54
N LYS A 171 12.60 -12.77 -11.71
CA LYS A 171 13.30 -11.73 -10.95
C LYS A 171 13.90 -10.66 -11.88
N ARG A 172 14.62 -11.10 -12.96
CA ARG A 172 15.15 -10.16 -13.97
C ARG A 172 14.06 -9.30 -14.62
N VAL A 173 12.89 -9.89 -14.91
CA VAL A 173 11.76 -9.15 -15.48
C VAL A 173 11.23 -8.12 -14.48
N CYS A 174 11.07 -8.47 -13.20
CA CYS A 174 10.63 -7.53 -12.17
C CYS A 174 11.62 -6.36 -12.03
N GLU A 175 12.93 -6.65 -11.91
CA GLU A 175 13.97 -5.63 -11.81
C GLU A 175 13.99 -4.72 -13.04
N PHE A 176 13.80 -5.29 -14.24
CA PHE A 176 13.72 -4.51 -15.47
C PHE A 176 12.52 -3.58 -15.48
N LEU A 177 11.33 -4.06 -15.09
CA LEU A 177 10.11 -3.26 -14.99
C LEU A 177 10.28 -2.13 -13.98
N GLU A 178 10.89 -2.39 -12.82
CA GLU A 178 11.14 -1.38 -11.79
C GLU A 178 12.15 -0.30 -12.23
N LYS A 179 13.14 -0.67 -13.01
CA LYS A 179 14.18 0.25 -13.50
C LYS A 179 13.73 1.09 -14.70
N ASN A 180 12.83 0.55 -15.53
CA ASN A 180 12.40 1.18 -16.79
C ASN A 180 10.91 1.54 -16.79
N PHE A 181 10.33 1.82 -15.62
CA PHE A 181 8.90 2.05 -15.44
C PHE A 181 8.35 3.21 -16.29
N ASP A 182 9.18 4.20 -16.58
CA ASP A 182 8.87 5.39 -17.37
C ASP A 182 8.79 5.14 -18.87
N LYS A 183 9.29 3.97 -19.33
CA LYS A 183 9.42 3.65 -20.75
C LYS A 183 8.21 2.87 -21.26
N ASN A 184 8.03 2.91 -22.60
CA ASN A 184 7.10 2.02 -23.27
C ASN A 184 7.73 0.63 -23.39
N ILE A 185 7.22 -0.35 -22.65
CA ILE A 185 7.75 -1.71 -22.57
C ILE A 185 6.81 -2.65 -23.31
N SER A 186 7.37 -3.40 -24.28
CA SER A 186 6.63 -4.43 -25.02
C SER A 186 6.84 -5.82 -24.37
N LEU A 187 5.93 -6.73 -24.70
CA LEU A 187 6.08 -8.12 -24.26
C LEU A 187 7.31 -8.78 -24.93
N ASP A 188 7.67 -8.36 -26.16
CA ASP A 188 8.89 -8.81 -26.83
C ASP A 188 10.16 -8.37 -26.08
N THR A 189 10.16 -7.15 -25.56
CA THR A 189 11.25 -6.67 -24.68
C THR A 189 11.39 -7.55 -23.45
N LEU A 190 10.28 -7.95 -22.82
CA LEU A 190 10.35 -8.79 -21.63
C LEU A 190 10.78 -10.23 -21.93
N THR A 191 10.35 -10.79 -23.06
CA THR A 191 10.80 -12.13 -23.47
C THR A 191 12.27 -12.18 -23.82
N SER A 192 12.86 -11.10 -24.37
CA SER A 192 14.30 -11.03 -24.64
C SER A 192 15.19 -11.09 -23.40
N LEU A 193 14.61 -10.88 -22.21
CA LEU A 193 15.32 -11.01 -20.93
C LEU A 193 15.32 -12.44 -20.39
N THR A 194 14.61 -13.35 -21.06
CA THR A 194 14.34 -14.71 -20.59
C THR A 194 14.42 -15.67 -21.77
N ASP A 195 14.52 -16.96 -21.51
CA ASP A 195 14.38 -18.01 -22.53
C ASP A 195 12.91 -18.41 -22.76
N PHE A 196 11.95 -17.58 -22.35
CA PHE A 196 10.54 -17.90 -22.39
C PHE A 196 9.87 -17.38 -23.67
N SER A 197 8.90 -18.16 -24.18
CA SER A 197 7.91 -17.63 -25.12
C SER A 197 6.99 -16.63 -24.39
N LYS A 198 6.30 -15.76 -25.14
CA LYS A 198 5.33 -14.79 -24.58
C LYS A 198 4.31 -15.47 -23.66
N TYR A 199 3.75 -16.59 -24.07
CA TYR A 199 2.77 -17.34 -23.29
C TYR A 199 3.38 -17.89 -22.00
N HIS A 200 4.55 -18.49 -22.09
CA HIS A 200 5.27 -19.04 -20.92
C HIS A 200 5.62 -17.92 -19.94
N LEU A 201 6.13 -16.79 -20.43
CA LEU A 201 6.43 -15.63 -19.59
C LEU A 201 5.19 -15.15 -18.83
N LEU A 202 4.07 -14.88 -19.53
CA LEU A 202 2.85 -14.41 -18.88
C LEU A 202 2.36 -15.37 -17.81
N ARG A 203 2.35 -16.67 -18.10
CA ARG A 203 1.88 -17.70 -17.17
C ARG A 203 2.80 -17.83 -15.96
N SER A 204 4.12 -17.92 -16.18
CA SER A 204 5.10 -18.06 -15.10
C SER A 204 5.17 -16.81 -14.24
N PHE A 205 5.21 -15.64 -14.85
CA PHE A 205 5.20 -14.36 -14.13
C PHE A 205 3.97 -14.25 -13.22
N THR A 206 2.77 -14.46 -13.78
CA THR A 206 1.53 -14.37 -12.99
C THR A 206 1.47 -15.43 -11.90
N LYS A 207 1.94 -16.65 -12.18
CA LYS A 207 2.00 -17.72 -11.17
C LYS A 207 2.93 -17.38 -10.01
N GLU A 208 4.10 -16.81 -10.30
CA GLU A 208 5.14 -16.53 -9.31
C GLU A 208 4.91 -15.21 -8.55
N THR A 209 4.37 -14.18 -9.23
CA THR A 209 4.15 -12.85 -8.64
C THR A 209 2.72 -12.58 -8.20
N GLY A 210 1.74 -13.40 -8.61
CA GLY A 210 0.32 -13.19 -8.32
C GLY A 210 -0.35 -12.10 -9.19
N ILE A 211 0.41 -11.43 -10.07
CA ILE A 211 -0.07 -10.31 -10.90
C ILE A 211 0.52 -10.42 -12.32
N THR A 212 -0.15 -9.88 -13.33
CA THR A 212 0.40 -9.88 -14.70
C THR A 212 1.59 -8.92 -14.82
N PRO A 213 2.52 -9.10 -15.79
CA PRO A 213 3.62 -8.16 -16.00
C PRO A 213 3.17 -6.72 -16.20
N TYR A 214 2.07 -6.50 -16.92
CA TYR A 214 1.50 -5.17 -17.12
C TYR A 214 0.93 -4.59 -15.81
N GLY A 215 0.15 -5.37 -15.05
CA GLY A 215 -0.36 -4.96 -13.74
C GLY A 215 0.76 -4.65 -12.75
N TYR A 216 1.87 -5.40 -12.81
CA TYR A 216 3.06 -5.12 -12.02
C TYR A 216 3.67 -3.76 -12.39
N LEU A 217 3.87 -3.49 -13.69
CA LEU A 217 4.35 -2.20 -14.18
C LEU A 217 3.45 -1.05 -13.76
N GLU A 218 2.14 -1.21 -13.90
CA GLU A 218 1.16 -0.20 -13.47
C GLU A 218 1.28 0.10 -11.98
N THR A 219 1.41 -0.91 -11.14
CA THR A 219 1.61 -0.74 -9.70
C THR A 219 2.90 0.03 -9.40
N VAL A 220 4.03 -0.35 -10.05
CA VAL A 220 5.30 0.36 -9.91
C VAL A 220 5.16 1.84 -10.31
N ARG A 221 4.48 2.14 -11.42
CA ARG A 221 4.22 3.50 -11.89
C ARG A 221 3.44 4.33 -10.87
N ILE A 222 2.42 3.75 -10.25
CA ILE A 222 1.61 4.44 -9.22
C ILE A 222 2.45 4.73 -7.96
N GLU A 223 3.26 3.77 -7.52
CA GLU A 223 4.16 3.99 -6.37
C GLU A 223 5.20 5.10 -6.66
N LYS A 224 5.73 5.14 -7.88
CA LYS A 224 6.62 6.24 -8.30
C LYS A 224 5.89 7.57 -8.41
N ALA A 225 4.64 7.57 -8.91
CA ALA A 225 3.81 8.75 -9.01
C ALA A 225 3.52 9.39 -7.64
N LYS A 226 3.29 8.59 -6.59
CA LYS A 226 3.15 9.10 -5.22
C LYS A 226 4.34 9.99 -4.86
N ASN A 227 5.57 9.50 -5.05
CA ASN A 227 6.79 10.22 -4.72
C ASN A 227 6.94 11.55 -5.47
N PHE A 228 6.52 11.63 -6.75
CA PHE A 228 6.54 12.87 -7.51
C PHE A 228 5.49 13.87 -7.00
N LEU A 229 4.28 13.40 -6.73
CA LEU A 229 3.19 14.23 -6.20
C LEU A 229 3.52 14.79 -4.81
N GLU A 230 4.14 14.00 -3.94
CA GLU A 230 4.61 14.38 -2.60
C GLU A 230 5.65 15.50 -2.67
N LYS A 231 6.50 15.49 -3.71
CA LYS A 231 7.48 16.55 -4.00
C LYS A 231 6.87 17.78 -4.69
N GLY A 232 5.56 17.80 -4.93
CA GLY A 232 4.87 18.93 -5.54
C GLY A 232 4.85 18.93 -7.06
N VAL A 233 5.37 17.88 -7.73
CA VAL A 233 5.32 17.78 -9.20
C VAL A 233 3.86 17.72 -9.66
N SER A 234 3.52 18.49 -10.70
CA SER A 234 2.13 18.56 -11.17
C SER A 234 1.59 17.20 -11.64
N PRO A 235 0.26 16.95 -11.53
CA PRO A 235 -0.32 15.71 -12.03
C PRO A 235 -0.05 15.42 -13.51
N ALA A 236 -0.02 16.46 -14.35
CA ALA A 236 0.28 16.32 -15.77
C ALA A 236 1.73 15.88 -16.01
N GLU A 237 2.67 16.51 -15.36
CA GLU A 237 4.09 16.17 -15.42
C GLU A 237 4.37 14.80 -14.78
N THR A 238 3.72 14.49 -13.66
CA THR A 238 3.81 13.17 -13.01
C THR A 238 3.35 12.06 -13.96
N ALA A 239 2.25 12.26 -14.70
CA ALA A 239 1.80 11.28 -15.69
C ALA A 239 2.89 10.98 -16.71
N PHE A 240 3.53 12.02 -17.27
CA PHE A 240 4.61 11.88 -18.23
C PHE A 240 5.84 11.18 -17.63
N LEU A 241 6.30 11.63 -16.46
CA LEU A 241 7.48 11.07 -15.77
C LEU A 241 7.29 9.61 -15.33
N THR A 242 6.06 9.15 -15.25
CA THR A 242 5.75 7.77 -14.86
C THR A 242 5.30 6.89 -16.04
N GLY A 243 5.45 7.37 -17.27
CA GLY A 243 5.22 6.59 -18.50
C GLY A 243 3.75 6.34 -18.85
N PHE A 244 2.82 7.17 -18.33
CA PHE A 244 1.44 7.16 -18.80
C PHE A 244 1.32 7.96 -20.09
N SER A 245 0.43 7.52 -21.00
CA SER A 245 0.20 8.16 -22.28
C SER A 245 -0.39 9.56 -22.16
N ASP A 246 -1.20 9.79 -21.14
CA ASP A 246 -1.86 11.05 -20.88
C ASP A 246 -2.31 11.19 -19.42
N GLN A 247 -2.61 12.43 -19.02
CA GLN A 247 -3.03 12.77 -17.66
C GLN A 247 -4.37 12.15 -17.27
N SER A 248 -5.30 11.97 -18.22
CA SER A 248 -6.64 11.42 -17.94
C SER A 248 -6.55 9.94 -17.59
N HIS A 249 -5.79 9.18 -18.36
CA HIS A 249 -5.50 7.77 -18.10
C HIS A 249 -4.81 7.62 -16.74
N PHE A 250 -3.76 8.40 -16.50
CA PHE A 250 -3.06 8.45 -15.21
C PHE A 250 -4.02 8.73 -14.05
N SER A 251 -4.83 9.80 -14.15
CA SER A 251 -5.72 10.22 -13.07
C SER A 251 -6.77 9.16 -12.73
N ASN A 252 -7.35 8.52 -13.74
CA ASN A 252 -8.31 7.44 -13.55
C ASN A 252 -7.67 6.22 -12.89
N PHE A 253 -6.46 5.89 -13.34
CA PHE A 253 -5.73 4.75 -12.82
C PHE A 253 -5.26 4.99 -11.38
N PHE A 254 -4.66 6.15 -11.12
CA PHE A 254 -4.25 6.56 -9.78
C PHE A 254 -5.43 6.54 -8.79
N LYS A 255 -6.58 7.11 -9.19
CA LYS A 255 -7.79 7.08 -8.36
C LYS A 255 -8.29 5.67 -8.09
N LYS A 256 -8.17 4.76 -9.06
CA LYS A 256 -8.57 3.36 -8.91
C LYS A 256 -7.72 2.63 -7.86
N PHE A 257 -6.43 2.93 -7.78
CA PHE A 257 -5.48 2.30 -6.85
C PHE A 257 -5.45 2.99 -5.48
N ILE A 258 -5.27 4.31 -5.48
CA ILE A 258 -5.07 5.09 -4.24
C ILE A 258 -6.40 5.51 -3.63
N GLY A 259 -7.46 5.58 -4.43
CA GLY A 259 -8.76 6.05 -3.98
C GLY A 259 -8.97 7.56 -4.06
N LEU A 260 -7.91 8.34 -4.27
CA LEU A 260 -7.92 9.78 -4.46
C LEU A 260 -7.45 10.15 -5.85
N THR A 261 -7.87 11.31 -6.36
CA THR A 261 -7.24 11.86 -7.57
C THR A 261 -5.79 12.30 -7.27
N PRO A 262 -4.89 12.33 -8.28
CA PRO A 262 -3.52 12.80 -8.08
C PRO A 262 -3.45 14.18 -7.42
N LYS A 263 -4.35 15.10 -7.80
CA LYS A 263 -4.41 16.45 -7.22
C LYS A 263 -4.85 16.45 -5.76
N GLN A 264 -5.83 15.61 -5.40
CA GLN A 264 -6.24 15.46 -4.01
C GLN A 264 -5.11 14.89 -3.16
N TYR A 265 -4.39 13.88 -3.66
CA TYR A 265 -3.23 13.30 -2.99
C TYR A 265 -2.11 14.33 -2.82
N GLN A 266 -1.74 15.04 -3.89
CA GLN A 266 -0.73 16.09 -3.87
C GLN A 266 -1.02 17.17 -2.80
N ASN A 267 -2.26 17.61 -2.70
CA ASN A 267 -2.65 18.69 -1.77
C ASN A 267 -2.42 18.33 -0.29
N ILE A 268 -2.34 17.03 0.06
CA ILE A 268 -2.03 16.58 1.42
C ILE A 268 -0.63 17.06 1.81
N PHE A 269 0.34 16.96 0.87
CA PHE A 269 1.75 17.27 1.11
C PHE A 269 2.11 18.73 0.84
N ILE A 270 1.44 19.41 -0.09
CA ILE A 270 1.65 20.86 -0.34
C ILE A 270 1.25 21.67 0.89
N ASN A 271 0.14 21.34 1.52
CA ASN A 271 -0.30 22.04 2.74
C ASN A 271 0.65 21.77 3.93
N LYS A 272 1.39 20.65 3.91
CA LYS A 272 2.45 20.34 4.86
C LYS A 272 3.61 21.32 4.78
N ASN A 273 4.10 21.59 3.56
CA ASN A 273 5.27 22.46 3.35
C ASN A 273 4.97 23.92 3.77
N LYS A 274 3.76 24.40 3.52
CA LYS A 274 3.34 25.74 3.97
C LYS A 274 3.27 25.87 5.50
N SER A 275 2.78 24.85 6.19
CA SER A 275 2.71 24.87 7.67
C SER A 275 4.07 24.75 8.36
N LEU A 276 5.10 24.24 7.68
CA LEU A 276 6.47 24.18 8.18
C LEU A 276 7.22 25.51 7.97
N GLU A 277 6.89 26.27 6.92
CA GLU A 277 7.45 27.61 6.67
C GLU A 277 6.88 28.62 7.68
N GLU A 278 5.59 28.56 8.00
CA GLU A 278 4.92 29.44 8.97
C GLU A 278 5.32 29.19 10.45
N THR A 279 5.95 28.04 10.75
CA THR A 279 6.45 27.74 12.12
C THR A 279 7.93 28.08 12.32
N ASN A 280 8.64 28.49 11.27
CA ASN A 280 10.05 28.89 11.31
C ASN A 280 10.23 30.45 11.17
N GLU A 281 9.14 31.19 11.10
CA GLU A 281 9.09 32.67 11.25
C GLU A 281 8.59 33.01 12.67
#